data_a137145896edda89bf478cba8f640232
#
_entry.id   a137145896edda89bf478cba8f640232
#
_cell.length_a   1.000
_cell.length_b   1.000
_cell.length_c   1.000
_cell.angle_alpha   90.00
_cell.angle_beta   90.00
_cell.angle_gamma   90.00
#
_symmetry.space_group_name_H-M   'P 1'
#
loop_
_entity.id
_entity.type
_entity.pdbx_description
1 polymer ?
#
loop_
_entity_poly.entity_id
_entity_poly.type
_entity_poly.pdbx_seq_one_letter_code
_entity_poly.pdbx_strand_id
1 'polypeptide(L)'
;MKYNFIGNLIRAGGDAKTVKGNNSGYLTSIMYLKSFKTLGVNLCPNAEIANCFEPCLLTAGRGQMNSVQKGRLRKTEWFIKDRAGFMEQVFKDLIGFSNYCDKRELKPAIRLNGTSDIRFENIPIHNKTLMEHFPNIQFYDYTKIANRRNIPDNYHLTFSYSEANPIYQKQVNIALEKKMNIAVVFRHKENMPKKFLGLKVINGDKNDLRFLDPKNCVVGLYAKGKAIKDYSGFVID
;
A
#
# COMPACT_ATOMS: atom_id res chain seq x y z
N MET A 1 0.47 -21.95 -12.29
CA MET A 1 1.16 -21.21 -13.35
C MET A 1 1.70 -19.92 -12.78
N LYS A 2 2.93 -19.50 -13.10
CA LYS A 2 3.53 -18.28 -12.55
C LYS A 2 3.29 -17.15 -13.54
N TYR A 3 2.34 -16.26 -13.26
CA TYR A 3 2.09 -15.09 -14.10
C TYR A 3 3.20 -14.05 -13.92
N ASN A 4 3.67 -13.46 -15.01
CA ASN A 4 4.71 -12.44 -15.00
C ASN A 4 4.39 -11.35 -16.03
N PHE A 5 4.11 -10.13 -15.53
CA PHE A 5 3.94 -8.93 -16.35
C PHE A 5 5.09 -7.97 -16.07
N ILE A 6 5.70 -7.42 -17.11
CA ILE A 6 6.85 -6.53 -17.01
C ILE A 6 6.54 -5.24 -17.77
N GLY A 7 6.09 -4.21 -17.05
CA GLY A 7 6.08 -2.83 -17.49
C GLY A 7 7.28 -2.06 -16.92
N ASN A 8 7.36 -0.77 -17.21
CA ASN A 8 8.43 0.09 -16.71
C ASN A 8 8.27 0.40 -15.21
N LEU A 9 7.06 0.76 -14.79
CA LEU A 9 6.72 1.12 -13.41
C LEU A 9 5.86 0.05 -12.74
N ILE A 10 4.94 -0.57 -13.47
CA ILE A 10 4.02 -1.61 -13.00
C ILE A 10 4.57 -2.99 -13.40
N ARG A 11 4.78 -3.86 -12.41
CA ARG A 11 5.29 -5.22 -12.62
C ARG A 11 4.56 -6.21 -11.73
N ALA A 12 4.19 -7.35 -12.26
CA ALA A 12 3.55 -8.43 -11.51
C ALA A 12 4.33 -9.74 -11.56
N GLY A 13 4.13 -10.62 -10.59
CA GLY A 13 4.73 -11.96 -10.54
C GLY A 13 6.11 -12.05 -9.87
N GLY A 14 6.75 -10.94 -9.56
CA GLY A 14 8.08 -10.88 -8.91
C GLY A 14 8.07 -10.71 -7.39
N ASP A 15 6.94 -10.29 -6.80
CA ASP A 15 6.81 -10.03 -5.37
C ASP A 15 6.13 -11.20 -4.66
N ALA A 16 6.72 -11.68 -3.57
CA ALA A 16 6.17 -12.79 -2.78
C ALA A 16 4.77 -12.51 -2.21
N LYS A 17 4.42 -11.25 -1.99
CA LYS A 17 3.07 -10.86 -1.55
C LYS A 17 2.04 -11.01 -2.66
N THR A 18 2.40 -10.65 -3.89
CA THR A 18 1.49 -10.71 -5.04
C THR A 18 1.19 -12.15 -5.45
N VAL A 19 2.17 -13.05 -5.32
CA VAL A 19 2.01 -14.48 -5.67
C VAL A 19 0.96 -15.18 -4.79
N LYS A 20 0.79 -14.75 -3.53
CA LYS A 20 -0.20 -15.32 -2.61
C LYS A 20 -1.66 -15.04 -3.04
N GLY A 21 -1.89 -13.98 -3.80
CA GLY A 21 -3.21 -13.61 -4.33
C GLY A 21 -3.64 -14.37 -5.58
N ASN A 22 -2.72 -15.04 -6.28
CA ASN A 22 -2.99 -15.69 -7.57
C ASN A 22 -4.07 -16.79 -7.49
N ASN A 23 -4.23 -17.45 -6.34
CA ASN A 23 -5.27 -18.46 -6.14
C ASN A 23 -6.69 -17.88 -6.00
N SER A 24 -6.83 -16.55 -5.92
CA SER A 24 -8.11 -15.85 -5.79
C SER A 24 -8.61 -15.26 -7.11
N GLY A 25 -7.98 -15.62 -8.25
CA GLY A 25 -8.33 -15.10 -9.57
C GLY A 25 -7.83 -13.66 -9.83
N TYR A 26 -7.04 -13.07 -8.91
CA TYR A 26 -6.44 -11.74 -9.08
C TYR A 26 -4.96 -11.83 -9.42
N LEU A 27 -4.55 -11.03 -10.41
CA LEU A 27 -3.14 -10.71 -10.59
C LEU A 27 -2.86 -9.35 -9.94
N THR A 28 -1.90 -9.30 -9.02
CA THR A 28 -1.59 -8.08 -8.28
C THR A 28 -0.24 -7.52 -8.66
N SER A 29 -0.14 -6.19 -8.65
CA SER A 29 1.11 -5.46 -8.78
C SER A 29 1.24 -4.39 -7.70
N ILE A 30 2.46 -4.10 -7.29
CA ILE A 30 2.76 -3.06 -6.31
C ILE A 30 3.85 -2.15 -6.87
N MET A 31 3.53 -0.86 -6.98
CA MET A 31 4.51 0.16 -7.30
C MET A 31 5.19 0.65 -6.03
N TYR A 32 6.52 0.62 -6.00
CA TYR A 32 7.31 1.08 -4.87
C TYR A 32 8.11 2.33 -5.24
N LEU A 33 7.85 3.41 -4.53
CA LEU A 33 8.69 4.60 -4.49
C LEU A 33 9.56 4.60 -3.22
N LYS A 34 10.53 5.48 -3.13
CA LYS A 34 11.27 5.74 -1.89
C LYS A 34 10.31 6.40 -0.91
N SER A 35 10.29 5.91 0.34
CA SER A 35 9.37 6.44 1.35
C SER A 35 9.90 7.71 2.00
N PHE A 36 9.01 8.41 2.70
CA PHE A 36 9.30 9.51 3.59
C PHE A 36 10.11 10.64 2.89
N LYS A 37 10.93 11.39 3.61
CA LYS A 37 11.70 12.51 3.05
C LYS A 37 12.77 12.03 2.07
N THR A 38 12.55 12.26 0.79
CA THR A 38 13.50 11.93 -0.27
C THR A 38 13.63 13.12 -1.21
N LEU A 39 14.83 13.59 -1.47
CA LEU A 39 15.09 14.75 -2.34
C LEU A 39 14.31 16.02 -1.91
N GLY A 40 14.16 16.26 -0.62
CA GLY A 40 13.43 17.42 -0.08
C GLY A 40 11.90 17.28 -0.12
N VAL A 41 11.35 16.18 -0.63
CA VAL A 41 9.90 15.96 -0.72
C VAL A 41 9.49 14.83 0.21
N ASN A 42 8.40 15.03 0.96
CA ASN A 42 7.81 14.00 1.82
C ASN A 42 6.67 13.28 1.09
N LEU A 43 6.92 12.02 0.66
CA LEU A 43 5.92 11.17 0.01
C LEU A 43 5.07 10.37 1.00
N CYS A 44 5.27 10.54 2.31
CA CYS A 44 4.53 9.87 3.36
C CYS A 44 4.28 10.84 4.53
N PRO A 45 3.35 11.79 4.39
CA PRO A 45 3.21 12.97 5.27
C PRO A 45 3.11 12.65 6.77
N ASN A 46 2.37 11.58 7.13
CA ASN A 46 2.15 11.21 8.53
C ASN A 46 3.17 10.19 9.07
N ALA A 47 4.27 9.92 8.35
CA ALA A 47 5.24 8.90 8.78
C ALA A 47 5.96 9.28 10.08
N GLU A 48 6.21 10.58 10.34
CA GLU A 48 6.84 11.06 11.58
C GLU A 48 5.89 10.90 12.76
N ILE A 49 4.70 11.46 12.68
CA ILE A 49 3.75 11.40 13.80
C ILE A 49 3.22 9.99 14.08
N ALA A 50 3.31 9.09 13.12
CA ALA A 50 2.99 7.68 13.30
C ALA A 50 4.22 6.83 13.68
N ASN A 51 5.42 7.42 13.79
CA ASN A 51 6.71 6.76 14.04
C ASN A 51 6.97 5.50 13.19
N CYS A 52 6.48 5.49 11.96
CA CYS A 52 6.62 4.33 11.07
C CYS A 52 7.76 4.45 10.05
N PHE A 53 8.51 5.55 10.05
CA PHE A 53 9.57 5.76 9.05
C PHE A 53 10.78 4.86 9.29
N GLU A 54 11.21 4.64 10.55
CA GLU A 54 12.32 3.74 10.90
C GLU A 54 11.94 2.26 10.71
N PRO A 55 10.79 1.77 11.25
CA PRO A 55 10.35 0.40 11.07
C PRO A 55 9.72 0.12 9.70
N CYS A 56 9.78 1.05 8.76
CA CYS A 56 9.17 0.92 7.43
C CYS A 56 9.58 -0.37 6.71
N LEU A 57 8.67 -0.93 5.92
CA LEU A 57 8.89 -2.11 5.07
C LEU A 57 10.08 -1.98 4.09
N LEU A 58 10.62 -0.77 3.90
CA LEU A 58 11.90 -0.56 3.21
C LEU A 58 13.04 -1.37 3.80
N THR A 59 12.98 -1.66 5.10
CA THR A 59 14.01 -2.37 5.86
C THR A 59 13.78 -3.88 5.91
N ALA A 60 12.75 -4.40 5.23
CA ALA A 60 12.39 -5.82 5.26
C ALA A 60 12.70 -6.52 3.93
N GLY A 61 13.21 -7.74 4.03
CA GLY A 61 13.46 -8.64 2.91
C GLY A 61 14.29 -8.00 1.77
N ARG A 62 13.88 -8.23 0.53
CA ARG A 62 14.56 -7.64 -0.66
C ARG A 62 14.55 -6.11 -0.69
N GLY A 63 13.68 -5.47 0.09
CA GLY A 63 13.64 -4.01 0.22
C GLY A 63 14.96 -3.39 0.67
N GLN A 64 15.79 -4.13 1.40
CA GLN A 64 17.11 -3.68 1.87
C GLN A 64 18.22 -3.69 0.78
N MET A 65 18.00 -4.41 -0.32
CA MET A 65 19.04 -4.56 -1.36
C MET A 65 19.33 -3.21 -2.03
N ASN A 66 20.60 -2.87 -2.20
CA ASN A 66 21.05 -1.61 -2.80
C ASN A 66 20.46 -1.39 -4.21
N SER A 67 20.34 -2.43 -5.03
CA SER A 67 19.75 -2.36 -6.36
C SER A 67 18.27 -1.97 -6.31
N VAL A 68 17.52 -2.53 -5.35
CA VAL A 68 16.11 -2.21 -5.11
C VAL A 68 15.96 -0.77 -4.62
N GLN A 69 16.81 -0.34 -3.67
CA GLN A 69 16.81 1.03 -3.16
C GLN A 69 17.13 2.05 -4.26
N LYS A 70 18.15 1.78 -5.09
CA LYS A 70 18.48 2.61 -6.27
C LYS A 70 17.32 2.68 -7.28
N GLY A 71 16.66 1.55 -7.55
CA GLY A 71 15.50 1.51 -8.43
C GLY A 71 14.31 2.32 -7.91
N ARG A 72 14.03 2.26 -6.61
CA ARG A 72 13.00 3.08 -5.95
C ARG A 72 13.36 4.56 -6.00
N LEU A 73 14.64 4.91 -5.76
CA LEU A 73 15.12 6.29 -5.81
C LEU A 73 14.92 6.89 -7.22
N ARG A 74 15.37 6.20 -8.28
CA ARG A 74 15.17 6.67 -9.67
C ARG A 74 13.72 6.93 -10.02
N LYS A 75 12.80 6.04 -9.62
CA LYS A 75 11.36 6.23 -9.82
C LYS A 75 10.82 7.43 -9.04
N THR A 76 11.32 7.63 -7.83
CA THR A 76 10.95 8.78 -6.99
C THR A 76 11.46 10.08 -7.57
N GLU A 77 12.69 10.12 -8.05
CA GLU A 77 13.25 11.28 -8.75
C GLU A 77 12.40 11.62 -9.99
N TRP A 78 12.04 10.65 -10.78
CA TRP A 78 11.18 10.86 -11.93
C TRP A 78 9.82 11.44 -11.52
N PHE A 79 9.15 10.83 -10.54
CA PHE A 79 7.87 11.35 -10.02
C PHE A 79 7.95 12.80 -9.51
N ILE A 80 9.08 13.20 -8.92
CA ILE A 80 9.28 14.56 -8.38
C ILE A 80 9.62 15.54 -9.51
N LYS A 81 10.53 15.17 -10.41
CA LYS A 81 11.08 16.07 -11.45
C LYS A 81 10.17 16.18 -12.67
N ASP A 82 9.48 15.10 -13.04
CA ASP A 82 8.59 15.04 -14.21
C ASP A 82 7.37 14.16 -13.86
N ARG A 83 6.47 14.74 -13.09
CA ARG A 83 5.24 14.06 -12.67
C ARG A 83 4.36 13.70 -13.86
N ALA A 84 4.26 14.55 -14.86
CA ALA A 84 3.43 14.32 -16.03
C ALA A 84 3.92 13.09 -16.82
N GLY A 85 5.21 13.04 -17.16
CA GLY A 85 5.80 11.88 -17.83
C GLY A 85 5.74 10.60 -16.99
N PHE A 86 5.91 10.71 -15.67
CA PHE A 86 5.75 9.57 -14.77
C PHE A 86 4.32 9.02 -14.80
N MET A 87 3.30 9.88 -14.70
CA MET A 87 1.89 9.47 -14.72
C MET A 87 1.50 8.90 -16.09
N GLU A 88 2.00 9.46 -17.18
CA GLU A 88 1.83 8.94 -18.53
C GLU A 88 2.40 7.53 -18.67
N GLN A 89 3.56 7.27 -18.07
CA GLN A 89 4.13 5.92 -18.06
C GLN A 89 3.31 4.94 -17.22
N VAL A 90 2.82 5.38 -16.05
CA VAL A 90 1.90 4.56 -15.22
C VAL A 90 0.65 4.21 -16.03
N PHE A 91 0.07 5.19 -16.73
CA PHE A 91 -1.11 4.99 -17.57
C PHE A 91 -0.87 3.94 -18.68
N LYS A 92 0.23 4.05 -19.41
CA LYS A 92 0.63 3.07 -20.44
C LYS A 92 0.84 1.67 -19.86
N ASP A 93 1.50 1.58 -18.72
CA ASP A 93 1.73 0.30 -18.04
C ASP A 93 0.41 -0.33 -17.58
N LEU A 94 -0.57 0.47 -17.12
CA LEU A 94 -1.88 -0.01 -16.71
C LEU A 94 -2.70 -0.55 -17.88
N ILE A 95 -2.64 0.08 -19.05
CA ILE A 95 -3.24 -0.47 -20.28
C ILE A 95 -2.65 -1.86 -20.58
N GLY A 96 -1.32 -1.96 -20.60
CA GLY A 96 -0.63 -3.22 -20.85
C GLY A 96 -0.96 -4.30 -19.80
N PHE A 97 -1.05 -3.90 -18.53
CA PHE A 97 -1.37 -4.80 -17.43
C PHE A 97 -2.82 -5.31 -17.49
N SER A 98 -3.79 -4.42 -17.77
CA SER A 98 -5.18 -4.80 -17.97
C SER A 98 -5.31 -5.81 -19.11
N ASN A 99 -4.77 -5.48 -20.30
CA ASN A 99 -4.78 -6.38 -21.46
C ASN A 99 -4.10 -7.73 -21.18
N TYR A 100 -3.04 -7.73 -20.35
CA TYR A 100 -2.37 -8.97 -19.94
C TYR A 100 -3.28 -9.83 -19.06
N CYS A 101 -4.03 -9.20 -18.15
CA CYS A 101 -4.97 -9.87 -17.26
C CYS A 101 -6.16 -10.42 -18.05
N ASP A 102 -6.75 -9.62 -18.93
CA ASP A 102 -7.91 -10.00 -19.75
C ASP A 102 -7.63 -11.26 -20.59
N LYS A 103 -6.46 -11.29 -21.27
CA LYS A 103 -6.01 -12.48 -22.04
C LYS A 103 -5.86 -13.76 -21.20
N ARG A 104 -5.90 -13.68 -19.87
CA ARG A 104 -5.68 -14.78 -18.93
C ARG A 104 -6.84 -15.00 -17.98
N GLU A 105 -7.94 -14.28 -18.22
CA GLU A 105 -9.14 -14.33 -17.38
C GLU A 105 -8.84 -14.02 -15.90
N LEU A 106 -7.87 -13.11 -15.67
CA LEU A 106 -7.47 -12.63 -14.34
C LEU A 106 -8.05 -11.26 -14.07
N LYS A 107 -8.40 -10.99 -12.82
CA LYS A 107 -8.81 -9.66 -12.37
C LYS A 107 -7.57 -8.84 -11.98
N PRO A 108 -7.34 -7.65 -12.61
CA PRO A 108 -6.21 -6.81 -12.24
C PRO A 108 -6.42 -6.10 -10.90
N ALA A 109 -5.39 -6.10 -10.05
CA ALA A 109 -5.40 -5.35 -8.80
C ALA A 109 -4.05 -4.65 -8.57
N ILE A 110 -4.09 -3.37 -8.19
CA ILE A 110 -2.89 -2.50 -8.15
C ILE A 110 -2.78 -1.79 -6.81
N ARG A 111 -1.57 -1.80 -6.25
CA ARG A 111 -1.14 -0.90 -5.19
C ARG A 111 -0.17 0.15 -5.76
N LEU A 112 -0.59 1.40 -5.75
CA LEU A 112 0.26 2.52 -6.19
C LEU A 112 1.20 3.01 -5.08
N ASN A 113 0.83 2.79 -3.82
CA ASN A 113 1.57 3.21 -2.63
C ASN A 113 2.19 2.03 -1.87
N GLY A 114 3.13 1.33 -2.48
CA GLY A 114 3.82 0.21 -1.81
C GLY A 114 4.63 0.66 -0.58
N THR A 115 5.21 1.86 -0.62
CA THR A 115 6.01 2.48 0.46
C THR A 115 5.87 4.01 0.51
N SER A 116 4.78 4.55 -0.01
CA SER A 116 4.41 5.96 0.03
C SER A 116 2.96 6.11 0.51
N ASP A 117 2.46 7.35 0.62
CA ASP A 117 1.07 7.65 0.93
C ASP A 117 0.61 8.86 0.10
N ILE A 118 0.82 8.74 -1.23
CA ILE A 118 0.46 9.74 -2.23
C ILE A 118 -1.04 9.63 -2.51
N ARG A 119 -1.70 10.78 -2.63
CA ARG A 119 -3.13 10.85 -3.00
C ARG A 119 -3.27 10.78 -4.53
N PHE A 120 -3.09 9.60 -5.11
CA PHE A 120 -3.21 9.38 -6.55
C PHE A 120 -4.62 9.68 -7.08
N GLU A 121 -5.64 9.59 -6.23
CA GLU A 121 -7.01 9.99 -6.53
C GLU A 121 -7.18 11.50 -6.79
N ASN A 122 -6.16 12.31 -6.50
CA ASN A 122 -6.14 13.75 -6.76
C ASN A 122 -5.15 14.15 -7.87
N ILE A 123 -4.55 13.18 -8.55
CA ILE A 123 -3.60 13.44 -9.63
C ILE A 123 -4.28 13.11 -10.97
N PRO A 124 -4.75 14.13 -11.70
CA PRO A 124 -5.38 13.89 -12.99
C PRO A 124 -4.34 13.56 -14.06
N ILE A 125 -4.76 12.73 -15.00
CA ILE A 125 -4.12 12.47 -16.28
C ILE A 125 -5.22 12.49 -17.34
N HIS A 126 -5.04 13.21 -18.46
CA HIS A 126 -6.07 13.34 -19.49
C HIS A 126 -7.46 13.71 -18.93
N ASN A 127 -7.50 14.66 -18.00
CA ASN A 127 -8.69 15.19 -17.32
C ASN A 127 -9.44 14.21 -16.39
N LYS A 128 -8.89 13.04 -16.10
CA LYS A 128 -9.44 12.03 -15.17
C LYS A 128 -8.35 11.46 -14.28
N THR A 129 -8.71 10.84 -13.18
CA THR A 129 -7.75 10.06 -12.37
C THR A 129 -7.47 8.69 -12.99
N LEU A 130 -6.41 8.01 -12.56
CA LEU A 130 -6.14 6.63 -13.00
C LEU A 130 -7.31 5.69 -12.69
N MET A 131 -7.97 5.88 -11.56
CA MET A 131 -9.10 5.05 -11.13
C MET A 131 -10.29 5.21 -12.08
N GLU A 132 -10.57 6.43 -12.50
CA GLU A 132 -11.65 6.73 -13.47
C GLU A 132 -11.36 6.24 -14.89
N HIS A 133 -10.07 6.22 -15.29
CA HIS A 133 -9.66 5.64 -16.58
C HIS A 133 -9.75 4.11 -16.60
N PHE A 134 -9.54 3.47 -15.46
CA PHE A 134 -9.47 2.02 -15.34
C PHE A 134 -10.51 1.48 -14.34
N PRO A 135 -11.82 1.60 -14.63
CA PRO A 135 -12.88 1.16 -13.71
C PRO A 135 -12.84 -0.36 -13.42
N ASN A 136 -12.26 -1.15 -14.33
CA ASN A 136 -12.12 -2.60 -14.17
C ASN A 136 -10.89 -3.01 -13.34
N ILE A 137 -10.00 -2.08 -13.00
CA ILE A 137 -8.85 -2.35 -12.12
C ILE A 137 -9.26 -2.06 -10.69
N GLN A 138 -9.02 -3.00 -9.78
CA GLN A 138 -9.13 -2.77 -8.35
C GLN A 138 -7.87 -2.10 -7.83
N PHE A 139 -7.96 -0.83 -7.43
CA PHE A 139 -6.89 -0.15 -6.71
C PHE A 139 -7.06 -0.38 -5.22
N TYR A 140 -5.94 -0.52 -4.48
CA TYR A 140 -5.97 -0.65 -3.03
C TYR A 140 -4.64 -0.27 -2.41
N ASP A 141 -4.67 0.40 -1.27
CA ASP A 141 -3.45 0.84 -0.57
C ASP A 141 -3.66 0.86 0.96
N TYR A 142 -2.55 0.97 1.68
CA TYR A 142 -2.57 1.41 3.06
C TYR A 142 -2.39 2.92 3.10
N THR A 143 -3.07 3.58 4.04
CA THR A 143 -2.94 5.02 4.23
C THR A 143 -2.84 5.38 5.72
N LYS A 144 -2.13 6.45 6.03
CA LYS A 144 -2.11 7.11 7.34
C LYS A 144 -2.96 8.37 7.39
N ILE A 145 -3.76 8.60 6.35
CA ILE A 145 -4.63 9.77 6.19
C ILE A 145 -6.07 9.29 6.14
N ALA A 146 -6.74 9.27 7.30
CA ALA A 146 -8.11 8.76 7.41
C ALA A 146 -9.16 9.71 6.78
N ASN A 147 -8.86 11.01 6.67
CA ASN A 147 -9.77 12.02 6.14
C ASN A 147 -9.65 12.25 4.62
N ARG A 148 -9.13 11.28 3.86
CA ARG A 148 -9.14 11.34 2.39
C ARG A 148 -10.57 11.46 1.87
N ARG A 149 -10.76 12.24 0.81
CA ARG A 149 -12.07 12.56 0.21
C ARG A 149 -12.07 12.15 -1.26
N ASN A 150 -13.28 12.03 -1.84
CA ASN A 150 -13.48 11.70 -3.25
C ASN A 150 -12.74 10.41 -3.66
N ILE A 151 -12.82 9.40 -2.80
CA ILE A 151 -12.21 8.09 -3.09
C ILE A 151 -13.11 7.36 -4.08
N PRO A 152 -12.61 7.00 -5.28
CA PRO A 152 -13.37 6.23 -6.25
C PRO A 152 -13.77 4.85 -5.73
N ASP A 153 -14.89 4.30 -6.18
CA ASP A 153 -15.43 3.02 -5.71
C ASP A 153 -14.46 1.84 -5.92
N ASN A 154 -13.64 1.92 -6.97
CA ASN A 154 -12.60 0.92 -7.27
C ASN A 154 -11.26 1.19 -6.55
N TYR A 155 -11.23 2.08 -5.53
CA TYR A 155 -10.03 2.33 -4.72
C TYR A 155 -10.28 2.04 -3.24
N HIS A 156 -9.81 0.89 -2.77
CA HIS A 156 -9.92 0.47 -1.37
C HIS A 156 -8.75 0.99 -0.54
N LEU A 157 -9.04 1.62 0.60
CA LEU A 157 -8.04 2.12 1.54
C LEU A 157 -8.16 1.42 2.89
N THR A 158 -7.06 0.83 3.36
CA THR A 158 -6.91 0.29 4.70
C THR A 158 -6.09 1.26 5.55
N PHE A 159 -6.65 1.74 6.67
CA PHE A 159 -5.96 2.68 7.53
C PHE A 159 -4.83 1.98 8.31
N SER A 160 -3.64 2.58 8.37
CA SER A 160 -2.49 2.03 9.10
C SER A 160 -2.39 2.64 10.49
N TYR A 161 -2.65 1.83 11.51
CA TYR A 161 -2.65 2.21 12.92
C TYR A 161 -1.26 2.56 13.47
N SER A 162 -1.22 3.43 14.46
CA SER A 162 -0.12 3.66 15.38
C SER A 162 -0.64 4.34 16.64
N GLU A 163 -0.08 4.03 17.80
CA GLU A 163 -0.33 4.72 19.06
C GLU A 163 0.84 5.62 19.50
N ALA A 164 1.85 5.74 18.64
CA ALA A 164 3.11 6.41 18.95
C ALA A 164 2.97 7.89 19.34
N ASN A 165 1.90 8.58 18.91
CA ASN A 165 1.75 10.01 19.16
C ASN A 165 0.28 10.41 19.31
N PRO A 166 -0.07 11.18 20.36
CA PRO A 166 -1.44 11.66 20.58
C PRO A 166 -2.01 12.46 19.38
N ILE A 167 -1.17 13.17 18.63
CA ILE A 167 -1.61 13.88 17.42
C ILE A 167 -2.13 12.89 16.36
N TYR A 168 -1.50 11.72 16.25
CA TYR A 168 -1.92 10.69 15.31
C TYR A 168 -3.24 10.02 15.71
N GLN A 169 -3.59 10.02 17.03
CA GLN A 169 -4.87 9.48 17.49
C GLN A 169 -6.09 10.16 16.86
N LYS A 170 -5.97 11.43 16.44
CA LYS A 170 -7.03 12.09 15.66
C LYS A 170 -7.33 11.35 14.37
N GLN A 171 -6.30 10.85 13.67
CA GLN A 171 -6.48 10.05 12.44
C GLN A 171 -7.08 8.68 12.76
N VAL A 172 -6.69 8.06 13.86
CA VAL A 172 -7.25 6.78 14.33
C VAL A 172 -8.75 6.92 14.60
N ASN A 173 -9.16 7.96 15.34
CA ASN A 173 -10.57 8.22 15.64
C ASN A 173 -11.40 8.43 14.36
N ILE A 174 -10.91 9.23 13.41
CA ILE A 174 -11.57 9.43 12.12
C ILE A 174 -11.70 8.10 11.35
N ALA A 175 -10.67 7.25 11.39
CA ALA A 175 -10.72 5.94 10.71
C ALA A 175 -11.78 5.02 11.34
N LEU A 176 -11.89 5.01 12.68
CA LEU A 176 -12.92 4.26 13.41
C LEU A 176 -14.33 4.77 13.12
N GLU A 177 -14.54 6.10 13.16
CA GLU A 177 -15.82 6.74 12.82
C GLU A 177 -16.27 6.40 11.40
N LYS A 178 -15.33 6.40 10.44
CA LYS A 178 -15.57 6.01 9.04
C LYS A 178 -15.68 4.51 8.83
N LYS A 179 -15.52 3.69 9.87
CA LYS A 179 -15.54 2.21 9.80
C LYS A 179 -14.55 1.66 8.76
N MET A 180 -13.38 2.31 8.63
CA MET A 180 -12.31 1.80 7.78
C MET A 180 -11.75 0.50 8.35
N ASN A 181 -11.28 -0.40 7.48
CA ASN A 181 -10.43 -1.49 7.93
C ASN A 181 -9.10 -0.93 8.44
N ILE A 182 -8.62 -1.44 9.58
CA ILE A 182 -7.46 -0.90 10.29
C ILE A 182 -6.33 -1.92 10.31
N ALA A 183 -5.23 -1.63 9.64
CA ALA A 183 -4.03 -2.46 9.69
C ALA A 183 -3.22 -2.15 10.95
N VAL A 184 -2.95 -3.16 11.75
CA VAL A 184 -2.16 -3.09 12.97
C VAL A 184 -0.96 -4.04 12.85
N VAL A 185 0.22 -3.55 13.17
CA VAL A 185 1.44 -4.37 13.20
C VAL A 185 1.65 -4.88 14.62
N PHE A 186 1.51 -6.18 14.81
CA PHE A 186 1.79 -6.85 16.10
C PHE A 186 3.21 -7.39 16.12
N ARG A 187 3.87 -7.38 17.28
CA ARG A 187 5.25 -7.83 17.44
C ARG A 187 5.37 -9.33 17.21
N HIS A 188 4.50 -10.10 17.86
CA HIS A 188 4.53 -11.56 17.84
C HIS A 188 3.31 -12.12 17.13
N LYS A 189 3.54 -13.07 16.24
CA LYS A 189 2.48 -13.71 15.46
C LYS A 189 1.55 -14.54 16.38
N GLU A 190 2.12 -15.17 17.37
CA GLU A 190 1.46 -16.06 18.33
C GLU A 190 0.50 -15.29 19.25
N ASN A 191 0.82 -14.02 19.52
CA ASN A 191 0.09 -13.15 20.46
C ASN A 191 -0.93 -12.25 19.75
N MET A 192 -1.22 -12.48 18.47
CA MET A 192 -2.21 -11.68 17.75
C MET A 192 -3.58 -11.84 18.42
N PRO A 193 -4.18 -10.77 18.99
CA PRO A 193 -5.42 -10.87 19.75
C PRO A 193 -6.61 -11.19 18.82
N LYS A 194 -7.66 -11.78 19.38
CA LYS A 194 -8.92 -12.02 18.62
C LYS A 194 -9.68 -10.73 18.34
N LYS A 195 -9.52 -9.72 19.22
CA LYS A 195 -10.12 -8.37 19.10
C LYS A 195 -9.09 -7.30 19.44
N PHE A 196 -9.13 -6.18 18.72
CA PHE A 196 -8.35 -4.99 19.00
C PHE A 196 -9.19 -3.75 18.64
N LEU A 197 -9.15 -2.67 19.42
CA LEU A 197 -10.03 -1.50 19.28
C LEU A 197 -11.53 -1.85 19.22
N GLY A 198 -11.95 -2.91 19.90
CA GLY A 198 -13.33 -3.43 19.83
C GLY A 198 -13.69 -4.19 18.55
N LEU A 199 -12.79 -4.23 17.55
CA LEU A 199 -13.01 -4.86 16.26
C LEU A 199 -12.41 -6.28 16.22
N LYS A 200 -12.98 -7.14 15.36
CA LYS A 200 -12.43 -8.47 15.09
C LYS A 200 -11.09 -8.36 14.36
N VAL A 201 -10.08 -9.10 14.84
CA VAL A 201 -8.77 -9.20 14.16
C VAL A 201 -8.78 -10.36 13.19
N ILE A 202 -8.34 -10.09 11.95
CA ILE A 202 -8.08 -11.10 10.93
C ILE A 202 -6.58 -11.15 10.60
N ASN A 203 -6.09 -12.30 10.17
CA ASN A 203 -4.69 -12.46 9.79
C ASN A 203 -4.45 -11.89 8.39
N GLY A 204 -3.86 -10.69 8.31
CA GLY A 204 -3.52 -9.98 7.07
C GLY A 204 -2.29 -10.52 6.33
N ASP A 205 -1.53 -11.42 6.92
CA ASP A 205 -0.36 -12.03 6.27
C ASP A 205 -0.72 -13.26 5.39
N LYS A 206 -1.99 -13.71 5.41
CA LYS A 206 -2.46 -14.80 4.53
C LYS A 206 -2.42 -14.40 3.06
N ASN A 207 -2.87 -13.20 2.72
CA ASN A 207 -2.80 -12.60 1.39
C ASN A 207 -2.67 -11.08 1.50
N ASP A 208 -2.54 -10.36 0.38
CA ASP A 208 -2.46 -8.88 0.34
C ASP A 208 -3.71 -8.22 -0.27
N LEU A 209 -4.79 -8.98 -0.53
CA LEU A 209 -6.02 -8.50 -1.19
C LEU A 209 -6.96 -7.84 -0.19
N ARG A 210 -6.58 -6.65 0.30
CA ARG A 210 -7.28 -5.92 1.38
C ARG A 210 -8.74 -5.58 1.08
N PHE A 211 -9.08 -5.39 -0.18
CA PHE A 211 -10.44 -5.13 -0.64
C PHE A 211 -11.39 -6.35 -0.54
N LEU A 212 -10.85 -7.55 -0.30
CA LEU A 212 -11.61 -8.76 -0.02
C LEU A 212 -11.79 -9.03 1.49
N ASP A 213 -11.16 -8.25 2.34
CA ASP A 213 -11.29 -8.41 3.78
C ASP A 213 -12.71 -8.05 4.25
N PRO A 214 -13.22 -8.64 5.34
CA PRO A 214 -14.46 -8.22 5.96
C PRO A 214 -14.44 -6.72 6.27
N LYS A 215 -15.59 -6.05 6.16
CA LYS A 215 -15.70 -4.63 6.52
C LYS A 215 -15.57 -4.44 8.03
N ASN A 216 -15.02 -3.29 8.42
CA ASN A 216 -14.90 -2.86 9.81
C ASN A 216 -14.15 -3.90 10.68
N CYS A 217 -12.97 -4.29 10.26
CA CYS A 217 -12.11 -5.24 10.97
C CYS A 217 -10.69 -4.69 11.15
N VAL A 218 -9.96 -5.30 12.08
CA VAL A 218 -8.51 -5.11 12.19
C VAL A 218 -7.80 -6.14 11.35
N VAL A 219 -6.92 -5.66 10.47
CA VAL A 219 -6.01 -6.48 9.66
C VAL A 219 -4.71 -6.62 10.44
N GLY A 220 -4.56 -7.71 11.17
CA GLY A 220 -3.37 -8.01 11.94
C GLY A 220 -2.21 -8.42 11.03
N LEU A 221 -1.12 -7.70 11.11
CA LEU A 221 0.15 -7.97 10.46
C LEU A 221 1.21 -8.17 11.52
N TYR A 222 2.24 -8.98 11.27
CA TYR A 222 3.34 -9.08 12.22
C TYR A 222 4.59 -8.34 11.74
N ALA A 223 5.35 -7.87 12.74
CA ALA A 223 6.54 -7.06 12.54
C ALA A 223 7.58 -7.79 11.69
N LYS A 224 8.21 -7.05 10.77
CA LYS A 224 9.26 -7.56 9.85
C LYS A 224 10.41 -6.57 9.76
N GLY A 225 11.62 -7.07 9.55
CA GLY A 225 12.80 -6.21 9.45
C GLY A 225 13.03 -5.43 10.74
N LYS A 226 13.30 -4.12 10.64
CA LYS A 226 13.53 -3.26 11.80
C LYS A 226 12.30 -3.14 12.72
N ALA A 227 11.09 -3.37 12.21
CA ALA A 227 9.88 -3.30 13.00
C ALA A 227 9.86 -4.30 14.18
N ILE A 228 10.59 -5.42 14.09
CA ILE A 228 10.70 -6.40 15.19
C ILE A 228 11.25 -5.76 16.46
N LYS A 229 12.13 -4.75 16.32
CA LYS A 229 12.78 -4.03 17.42
C LYS A 229 12.21 -2.62 17.62
N ASP A 230 11.03 -2.34 17.08
CA ASP A 230 10.39 -1.05 17.25
C ASP A 230 9.55 -1.02 18.55
N TYR A 231 9.81 -0.03 19.38
CA TYR A 231 9.09 0.23 20.64
C TYR A 231 8.51 1.66 20.65
N SER A 232 8.33 2.25 19.47
CA SER A 232 7.84 3.62 19.34
C SER A 232 6.32 3.76 19.46
N GLY A 233 5.57 2.64 19.50
CA GLY A 233 4.12 2.59 19.45
C GLY A 233 3.54 2.42 18.03
N PHE A 234 4.39 2.24 17.03
CA PHE A 234 3.93 1.79 15.71
C PHE A 234 3.71 0.27 15.68
N VAL A 235 4.53 -0.48 16.38
CA VAL A 235 4.35 -1.93 16.62
C VAL A 235 3.70 -2.14 17.97
N ILE A 236 2.67 -2.97 18.00
CA ILE A 236 1.87 -3.29 19.20
C ILE A 236 2.31 -4.65 19.75
N ASP A 237 2.41 -4.76 21.06
CA ASP A 237 2.78 -6.00 21.78
C ASP A 237 1.60 -6.94 21.99
#